data_45104ecb980224b7dbe922683b26597d
#
_entry.id   45104ecb980224b7dbe922683b26597d
#
_cell.length_a   1.000
_cell.length_b   1.000
_cell.length_c   1.000
_cell.angle_alpha   90.00
_cell.angle_beta   90.00
_cell.angle_gamma   90.00
#
_symmetry.space_group_name_H-M   'P 1'
#
loop_
_entity.id
_entity.type
_entity.pdbx_description
1 polymer ?
#
loop_
_entity_poly.entity_id
_entity_poly.type
_entity_poly.pdbx_seq_one_letter_code
_entity_poly.pdbx_strand_id
1 'polypeptide(L)'
;MRKSQLYINGGGTLIQNATSWRSLWYYLFTLRLAKTLGNKVDMYGCGIGPVTGTKNIHLVKRVLERSVDTITLREQDSMRELETFGVKRPEILLSSDPALVLAPSSPVDVDAYCKRNGLEEGKRYICFMLRTWYGFDDKAAAFAACADQAYEKYGLIPVFLSLNIFHDSKAAQKVAQQMKAPYHILDEWAEPELLIGLLGRMEVVVSMRLHGLIFSSLSGVPVVGVSYDPKI
;
A
#
# COMPACT_ATOMS: atom_id res chain seq x y z
N MET A 1 -9.52 -22.72 9.89
CA MET A 1 -8.89 -23.67 8.96
C MET A 1 -9.52 -25.08 8.97
N ARG A 2 -9.71 -25.77 10.10
CA ARG A 2 -10.31 -27.14 10.10
C ARG A 2 -11.74 -27.25 9.55
N LYS A 3 -12.51 -26.17 9.59
CA LYS A 3 -13.90 -26.12 9.10
C LYS A 3 -14.02 -25.41 7.75
N SER A 4 -12.89 -24.99 7.17
CA SER A 4 -12.84 -24.26 5.88
C SER A 4 -12.46 -25.22 4.78
N GLN A 5 -12.95 -24.98 3.58
CA GLN A 5 -12.55 -25.68 2.36
C GLN A 5 -11.49 -24.91 1.56
N LEU A 6 -11.43 -23.61 1.75
CA LEU A 6 -10.51 -22.69 1.08
C LEU A 6 -9.76 -21.84 2.10
N TYR A 7 -8.46 -21.69 1.89
CA TYR A 7 -7.61 -20.73 2.58
C TYR A 7 -7.03 -19.75 1.56
N ILE A 8 -7.35 -18.46 1.73
CA ILE A 8 -6.83 -17.39 0.90
C ILE A 8 -5.74 -16.66 1.68
N ASN A 9 -4.54 -16.63 1.11
CA ASN A 9 -3.42 -15.82 1.58
C ASN A 9 -3.31 -14.61 0.65
N GLY A 10 -3.95 -13.50 1.00
CA GLY A 10 -4.15 -12.38 0.10
C GLY A 10 -3.44 -11.11 0.51
N GLY A 11 -3.21 -10.27 -0.50
CA GLY A 11 -2.69 -8.91 -0.39
C GLY A 11 -1.22 -8.80 0.01
N GLY A 12 -0.61 -7.70 -0.36
CA GLY A 12 0.75 -7.36 0.04
C GLY A 12 1.86 -8.26 -0.50
N THR A 13 3.09 -7.97 -0.15
CA THR A 13 4.27 -8.78 -0.47
C THR A 13 4.64 -9.61 0.77
N LEU A 14 3.99 -10.76 0.94
CA LEU A 14 4.06 -11.58 2.14
C LEU A 14 5.25 -12.56 2.11
N ILE A 15 5.59 -13.08 0.93
CA ILE A 15 6.73 -13.99 0.74
C ILE A 15 7.98 -13.17 0.43
N GLN A 16 8.60 -12.64 1.49
CA GLN A 16 9.82 -11.84 1.43
C GLN A 16 10.56 -11.90 2.78
N ASN A 17 11.87 -11.67 2.81
CA ASN A 17 12.66 -11.63 4.03
C ASN A 17 13.49 -10.34 4.19
N ALA A 18 13.25 -9.32 3.35
CA ALA A 18 13.94 -8.04 3.42
C ALA A 18 13.62 -7.27 4.72
N THR A 19 12.39 -7.37 5.20
CA THR A 19 11.96 -6.68 6.44
C THR A 19 12.05 -7.59 7.66
N SER A 20 11.74 -8.89 7.53
CA SER A 20 11.80 -9.86 8.61
C SER A 20 11.81 -11.29 8.11
N TRP A 21 12.82 -12.05 8.51
CA TRP A 21 12.87 -13.50 8.27
C TRP A 21 11.75 -14.26 9.01
N ARG A 22 11.31 -13.74 10.19
CA ARG A 22 10.21 -14.33 10.97
C ARG A 22 8.88 -14.22 10.23
N SER A 23 8.66 -13.12 9.51
CA SER A 23 7.46 -12.92 8.69
C SER A 23 7.40 -13.95 7.57
N LEU A 24 8.49 -14.17 6.84
CA LEU A 24 8.57 -15.21 5.81
C LEU A 24 8.19 -16.60 6.36
N TRP A 25 8.78 -17.00 7.48
CA TRP A 25 8.49 -18.28 8.11
C TRP A 25 7.04 -18.42 8.56
N TYR A 26 6.46 -17.35 9.10
CA TYR A 26 5.07 -17.33 9.51
C TYR A 26 4.13 -17.62 8.33
N TYR A 27 4.30 -16.91 7.20
CA TYR A 27 3.46 -17.12 6.02
C TYR A 27 3.67 -18.49 5.40
N LEU A 28 4.89 -18.97 5.28
CA LEU A 28 5.16 -20.33 4.79
C LEU A 28 4.53 -21.40 5.71
N PHE A 29 4.57 -21.19 7.02
CA PHE A 29 3.92 -22.07 7.99
C PHE A 29 2.40 -22.08 7.81
N THR A 30 1.75 -20.92 7.66
CA THR A 30 0.30 -20.85 7.51
C THR A 30 -0.20 -21.51 6.22
N LEU A 31 0.51 -21.33 5.08
CA LEU A 31 0.23 -22.04 3.82
C LEU A 31 0.31 -23.55 4.00
N ARG A 32 1.39 -24.03 4.62
CA ARG A 32 1.59 -25.46 4.86
C ARG A 32 0.53 -26.03 5.82
N LEU A 33 0.22 -25.31 6.89
CA LEU A 33 -0.81 -25.73 7.85
C LEU A 33 -2.19 -25.84 7.18
N ALA A 34 -2.59 -24.83 6.39
CA ALA A 34 -3.84 -24.84 5.66
C ALA A 34 -3.95 -26.08 4.75
N LYS A 35 -2.89 -26.37 3.97
CA LYS A 35 -2.85 -27.55 3.09
C LYS A 35 -2.93 -28.84 3.87
N THR A 36 -2.21 -28.97 4.99
CA THR A 36 -2.21 -30.16 5.86
C THR A 36 -3.59 -30.41 6.46
N LEU A 37 -4.37 -29.37 6.67
CA LEU A 37 -5.77 -29.45 7.17
C LEU A 37 -6.80 -29.72 6.06
N GLY A 38 -6.35 -29.98 4.82
CA GLY A 38 -7.20 -30.36 3.69
C GLY A 38 -7.82 -29.20 2.91
N ASN A 39 -7.37 -27.94 3.14
CA ASN A 39 -7.90 -26.80 2.41
C ASN A 39 -7.31 -26.72 0.98
N LYS A 40 -8.07 -26.21 0.03
CA LYS A 40 -7.53 -25.54 -1.14
C LYS A 40 -6.81 -24.28 -0.68
N VAL A 41 -5.62 -23.98 -1.25
CA VAL A 41 -4.78 -22.87 -0.80
C VAL A 41 -4.48 -21.96 -1.97
N ASP A 42 -5.00 -20.75 -1.94
CA ASP A 42 -4.82 -19.76 -2.98
C ASP A 42 -4.06 -18.54 -2.41
N MET A 43 -3.02 -18.09 -3.11
CA MET A 43 -2.37 -16.80 -2.88
C MET A 43 -2.96 -15.79 -3.85
N TYR A 44 -3.64 -14.77 -3.33
CA TYR A 44 -4.46 -13.87 -4.14
C TYR A 44 -3.93 -12.43 -4.14
N GLY A 45 -3.66 -11.90 -5.35
CA GLY A 45 -3.23 -10.51 -5.54
C GLY A 45 -1.96 -10.15 -4.79
N CYS A 46 -1.01 -11.08 -4.68
CA CYS A 46 0.17 -10.92 -3.87
C CYS A 46 1.42 -10.52 -4.68
N GLY A 47 2.37 -9.88 -3.99
CA GLY A 47 3.75 -9.72 -4.44
C GLY A 47 4.65 -10.81 -3.84
N ILE A 48 5.73 -11.13 -4.55
CA ILE A 48 6.77 -12.08 -4.13
C ILE A 48 8.12 -11.39 -4.13
N GLY A 49 8.91 -11.63 -3.09
CA GLY A 49 10.30 -11.21 -3.00
C GLY A 49 10.50 -9.77 -2.44
N PRO A 50 11.76 -9.36 -2.29
CA PRO A 50 12.94 -10.22 -2.50
C PRO A 50 13.08 -11.28 -1.39
N VAL A 51 13.53 -12.49 -1.80
CA VAL A 51 13.92 -13.55 -0.87
C VAL A 51 15.42 -13.84 -1.04
N THR A 52 16.19 -13.60 0.00
CA THR A 52 17.64 -13.79 0.01
C THR A 52 18.06 -15.03 0.78
N GLY A 53 19.16 -15.62 0.34
CA GLY A 53 19.75 -16.82 0.94
C GLY A 53 19.20 -18.12 0.34
N THR A 54 20.11 -18.96 -0.15
CA THR A 54 19.79 -20.22 -0.85
C THR A 54 18.85 -21.15 -0.06
N LYS A 55 19.03 -21.22 1.26
CA LYS A 55 18.17 -22.03 2.13
C LYS A 55 16.72 -21.52 2.15
N ASN A 56 16.53 -20.20 2.18
CA ASN A 56 15.22 -19.58 2.17
C ASN A 56 14.52 -19.79 0.81
N ILE A 57 15.25 -19.61 -0.29
CA ILE A 57 14.73 -19.84 -1.65
C ILE A 57 14.27 -21.30 -1.80
N HIS A 58 15.08 -22.27 -1.38
CA HIS A 58 14.69 -23.68 -1.42
C HIS A 58 13.47 -23.99 -0.52
N LEU A 59 13.36 -23.33 0.64
CA LEU A 59 12.21 -23.49 1.52
C LEU A 59 10.95 -22.91 0.87
N VAL A 60 11.02 -21.68 0.33
CA VAL A 60 9.91 -21.04 -0.39
C VAL A 60 9.44 -21.94 -1.53
N LYS A 61 10.36 -22.35 -2.44
CA LYS A 61 10.03 -23.26 -3.53
C LYS A 61 9.29 -24.49 -3.02
N ARG A 62 9.87 -25.20 -2.05
CA ARG A 62 9.30 -26.45 -1.50
C ARG A 62 7.90 -26.24 -0.93
N VAL A 63 7.67 -25.15 -0.19
CA VAL A 63 6.38 -24.89 0.43
C VAL A 63 5.36 -24.49 -0.63
N LEU A 64 5.69 -23.59 -1.54
CA LEU A 64 4.77 -23.18 -2.60
C LEU A 64 4.36 -24.36 -3.47
N GLU A 65 5.30 -25.17 -3.92
CA GLU A 65 5.01 -26.34 -4.76
C GLU A 65 4.20 -27.44 -4.06
N ARG A 66 4.29 -27.55 -2.73
CA ARG A 66 3.59 -28.61 -2.00
C ARG A 66 2.29 -28.17 -1.36
N SER A 67 2.13 -26.86 -1.16
CA SER A 67 1.07 -26.36 -0.30
C SER A 67 0.15 -25.34 -0.97
N VAL A 68 0.51 -24.80 -2.13
CA VAL A 68 -0.30 -23.80 -2.82
C VAL A 68 -0.87 -24.39 -4.10
N ASP A 69 -2.13 -24.14 -4.37
CA ASP A 69 -2.81 -24.60 -5.57
C ASP A 69 -2.78 -23.52 -6.68
N THR A 70 -3.07 -22.27 -6.31
CA THR A 70 -3.09 -21.13 -7.23
C THR A 70 -2.33 -19.93 -6.66
N ILE A 71 -1.60 -19.21 -7.50
CA ILE A 71 -0.92 -17.95 -7.15
C ILE A 71 -1.37 -16.89 -8.16
N THR A 72 -2.09 -15.88 -7.70
CA THR A 72 -2.39 -14.69 -8.51
C THR A 72 -1.43 -13.57 -8.10
N LEU A 73 -0.59 -13.16 -9.03
CA LEU A 73 0.41 -12.10 -8.83
C LEU A 73 -0.13 -10.77 -9.34
N ARG A 74 0.26 -9.69 -8.69
CA ARG A 74 -0.14 -8.33 -9.09
C ARG A 74 0.91 -7.59 -9.92
N GLU A 75 2.13 -8.12 -10.03
CA GLU A 75 3.25 -7.46 -10.69
C GLU A 75 4.19 -8.46 -11.37
N GLN A 76 4.81 -8.03 -12.48
CA GLN A 76 5.68 -8.87 -13.30
C GLN A 76 6.96 -9.28 -12.58
N ASP A 77 7.49 -8.45 -11.68
CA ASP A 77 8.71 -8.77 -10.93
C ASP A 77 8.53 -9.96 -10.01
N SER A 78 7.35 -10.11 -9.40
CA SER A 78 6.97 -11.29 -8.63
C SER A 78 6.92 -12.58 -9.48
N MET A 79 6.53 -12.48 -10.75
CA MET A 79 6.58 -13.59 -11.69
C MET A 79 8.02 -14.03 -11.93
N ARG A 80 8.91 -13.06 -12.22
CA ARG A 80 10.35 -13.30 -12.43
C ARG A 80 11.02 -13.92 -11.21
N GLU A 81 10.62 -13.48 -10.00
CA GLU A 81 11.12 -14.09 -8.75
C GLU A 81 10.73 -15.56 -8.63
N LEU A 82 9.47 -15.92 -8.90
CA LEU A 82 9.02 -17.33 -8.87
C LEU A 82 9.72 -18.18 -9.93
N GLU A 83 9.95 -17.64 -11.12
CA GLU A 83 10.73 -18.29 -12.19
C GLU A 83 12.17 -18.55 -11.73
N THR A 84 12.83 -17.56 -11.11
CA THR A 84 14.18 -17.68 -10.57
C THR A 84 14.26 -18.73 -9.45
N PHE A 85 13.23 -18.84 -8.61
CA PHE A 85 13.13 -19.88 -7.59
C PHE A 85 12.83 -21.26 -8.20
N GLY A 86 12.41 -21.30 -9.47
CA GLY A 86 12.04 -22.51 -10.18
C GLY A 86 10.74 -23.13 -9.68
N VAL A 87 9.78 -22.32 -9.24
CA VAL A 87 8.43 -22.74 -8.85
C VAL A 87 7.60 -23.01 -10.11
N LYS A 88 7.01 -24.21 -10.22
CA LYS A 88 6.31 -24.65 -11.45
C LYS A 88 4.94 -25.31 -11.19
N ARG A 89 4.74 -25.82 -9.97
CA ARG A 89 3.59 -26.69 -9.69
C ARG A 89 2.27 -25.95 -9.42
N PRO A 90 2.24 -24.81 -8.66
CA PRO A 90 1.01 -24.02 -8.57
C PRO A 90 0.60 -23.48 -9.94
N GLU A 91 -0.70 -23.30 -10.16
CA GLU A 91 -1.18 -22.46 -11.25
C GLU A 91 -0.79 -21.01 -10.94
N ILE A 92 -0.01 -20.37 -11.82
CA ILE A 92 0.49 -19.01 -11.61
C ILE A 92 -0.14 -18.08 -12.64
N LEU A 93 -0.87 -17.08 -12.16
CA LEU A 93 -1.58 -16.09 -12.96
C LEU A 93 -1.03 -14.69 -12.67
N LEU A 94 -0.69 -13.95 -13.72
CA LEU A 94 -0.39 -12.53 -13.61
C LEU A 94 -1.68 -11.73 -13.78
N SER A 95 -1.97 -10.84 -12.85
CA SER A 95 -3.14 -9.97 -12.84
C SER A 95 -2.74 -8.55 -12.39
N SER A 96 -3.60 -7.87 -11.69
CA SER A 96 -3.38 -6.55 -11.11
C SER A 96 -3.59 -6.57 -9.60
N ASP A 97 -3.27 -5.44 -8.94
CA ASP A 97 -3.57 -5.30 -7.52
C ASP A 97 -5.10 -5.34 -7.31
N PRO A 98 -5.60 -6.20 -6.38
CA PRO A 98 -7.04 -6.31 -6.13
C PRO A 98 -7.72 -4.99 -5.71
N ALA A 99 -6.95 -4.03 -5.21
CA ALA A 99 -7.47 -2.71 -4.88
C ALA A 99 -8.04 -1.95 -6.09
N LEU A 100 -7.65 -2.33 -7.32
CA LEU A 100 -8.13 -1.68 -8.55
C LEU A 100 -9.61 -1.94 -8.87
N VAL A 101 -10.26 -2.88 -8.19
CA VAL A 101 -11.71 -3.12 -8.36
C VAL A 101 -12.57 -2.33 -7.38
N LEU A 102 -11.97 -1.61 -6.45
CA LEU A 102 -12.69 -0.79 -5.48
C LEU A 102 -13.30 0.43 -6.16
N ALA A 103 -14.47 0.83 -5.67
CA ALA A 103 -15.16 2.05 -6.09
C ALA A 103 -15.17 3.06 -4.94
N PRO A 104 -15.23 4.37 -5.22
CA PRO A 104 -15.33 5.38 -4.17
C PRO A 104 -16.66 5.26 -3.41
N SER A 105 -16.66 5.65 -2.13
CA SER A 105 -17.88 5.86 -1.35
C SER A 105 -18.77 6.94 -1.98
N SER A 106 -20.04 7.00 -1.54
CA SER A 106 -20.98 7.99 -2.02
C SER A 106 -20.44 9.42 -1.81
N PRO A 107 -20.76 10.37 -2.70
CA PRO A 107 -20.38 11.77 -2.51
C PRO A 107 -20.83 12.34 -1.16
N VAL A 108 -21.99 11.91 -0.67
CA VAL A 108 -22.55 12.35 0.62
C VAL A 108 -21.64 11.93 1.79
N ASP A 109 -21.14 10.69 1.78
CA ASP A 109 -20.26 10.19 2.83
C ASP A 109 -18.90 10.90 2.79
N VAL A 110 -18.38 11.15 1.59
CA VAL A 110 -17.12 11.88 1.38
C VAL A 110 -17.26 13.32 1.87
N ASP A 111 -18.34 14.02 1.54
CA ASP A 111 -18.59 15.40 1.95
C ASP A 111 -18.77 15.48 3.47
N ALA A 112 -19.47 14.53 4.08
CA ALA A 112 -19.59 14.42 5.53
C ALA A 112 -18.21 14.22 6.21
N TYR A 113 -17.35 13.40 5.63
CA TYR A 113 -15.97 13.19 6.11
C TYR A 113 -15.16 14.48 5.98
N CYS A 114 -15.18 15.12 4.82
CA CYS A 114 -14.48 16.39 4.56
C CYS A 114 -14.88 17.45 5.59
N LYS A 115 -16.19 17.67 5.77
CA LYS A 115 -16.73 18.66 6.72
C LYS A 115 -16.30 18.39 8.15
N ARG A 116 -16.34 17.12 8.60
CA ARG A 116 -15.92 16.72 9.95
C ARG A 116 -14.42 16.98 10.19
N ASN A 117 -13.62 16.88 9.15
CA ASN A 117 -12.17 17.08 9.20
C ASN A 117 -11.73 18.50 8.79
N GLY A 118 -12.66 19.44 8.67
CA GLY A 118 -12.36 20.85 8.39
C GLY A 118 -11.97 21.14 6.94
N LEU A 119 -12.21 20.21 6.01
CA LEU A 119 -12.03 20.47 4.58
C LEU A 119 -13.26 21.18 4.04
N GLU A 120 -13.08 22.43 3.56
CA GLU A 120 -14.16 23.31 3.13
C GLU A 120 -14.48 23.09 1.65
N GLU A 121 -15.76 23.19 1.30
CA GLU A 121 -16.21 23.18 -0.09
C GLU A 121 -15.66 24.41 -0.86
N GLY A 122 -15.28 24.20 -2.11
CA GLY A 122 -14.71 25.25 -2.97
C GLY A 122 -13.25 25.59 -2.70
N LYS A 123 -12.62 25.01 -1.70
CA LYS A 123 -11.17 25.09 -1.50
C LYS A 123 -10.46 24.03 -2.35
N ARG A 124 -9.21 24.31 -2.69
CA ARG A 124 -8.36 23.43 -3.49
C ARG A 124 -7.28 22.81 -2.61
N TYR A 125 -7.04 21.53 -2.77
CA TYR A 125 -6.15 20.76 -1.89
C TYR A 125 -5.08 20.00 -2.65
N ILE A 126 -3.90 19.87 -2.04
CA ILE A 126 -2.84 18.93 -2.43
C ILE A 126 -2.66 17.92 -1.30
N CYS A 127 -2.69 16.62 -1.62
CA CYS A 127 -2.54 15.59 -0.62
C CYS A 127 -1.11 15.04 -0.57
N PHE A 128 -0.58 14.88 0.63
CA PHE A 128 0.71 14.23 0.91
C PHE A 128 0.47 12.95 1.71
N MET A 129 0.86 11.80 1.15
CA MET A 129 0.80 10.49 1.80
C MET A 129 2.22 10.01 2.09
N LEU A 130 2.76 10.47 3.21
CA LEU A 130 4.14 10.28 3.60
C LEU A 130 4.30 9.12 4.58
N ARG A 131 5.53 8.60 4.67
CA ARG A 131 5.91 7.64 5.72
C ARG A 131 7.33 7.91 6.18
N THR A 132 7.62 7.58 7.43
CA THR A 132 9.00 7.55 7.92
C THR A 132 9.76 6.41 7.25
N TRP A 133 10.96 6.72 6.75
CA TRP A 133 11.89 5.78 6.16
C TRP A 133 13.33 6.20 6.49
N TYR A 134 14.30 5.34 6.21
CA TYR A 134 15.70 5.72 6.40
C TYR A 134 16.05 6.99 5.62
N GLY A 135 16.59 8.00 6.31
CA GLY A 135 16.87 9.31 5.73
C GLY A 135 15.66 10.23 5.50
N PHE A 136 14.46 9.87 6.00
CA PHE A 136 13.27 10.72 5.86
C PHE A 136 13.45 12.07 6.55
N ASP A 137 14.13 12.12 7.69
CA ASP A 137 14.32 13.35 8.47
C ASP A 137 15.07 14.41 7.68
N ASP A 138 16.06 14.01 6.87
CA ASP A 138 16.81 14.89 5.97
C ASP A 138 15.96 15.42 4.80
N LYS A 139 14.82 14.78 4.51
CA LYS A 139 13.90 15.16 3.44
C LYS A 139 12.67 15.92 3.91
N ALA A 140 12.41 15.95 5.21
CA ALA A 140 11.22 16.59 5.77
C ALA A 140 11.13 18.08 5.38
N ALA A 141 12.25 18.80 5.39
CA ALA A 141 12.33 20.20 4.98
C ALA A 141 11.97 20.40 3.49
N ALA A 142 12.34 19.47 2.62
CA ALA A 142 11.99 19.54 1.19
C ALA A 142 10.49 19.34 0.96
N PHE A 143 9.85 18.42 1.71
CA PHE A 143 8.40 18.25 1.67
C PHE A 143 7.67 19.48 2.20
N ALA A 144 8.15 20.08 3.31
CA ALA A 144 7.59 21.31 3.86
C ALA A 144 7.68 22.47 2.85
N ALA A 145 8.85 22.67 2.24
CA ALA A 145 9.03 23.71 1.21
C ALA A 145 8.14 23.47 -0.01
N CYS A 146 7.95 22.21 -0.43
CA CYS A 146 7.04 21.86 -1.53
C CYS A 146 5.59 22.20 -1.17
N ALA A 147 5.16 21.88 0.06
CA ALA A 147 3.81 22.16 0.55
C ALA A 147 3.55 23.68 0.67
N ASP A 148 4.50 24.43 1.23
CA ASP A 148 4.43 25.89 1.31
C ASP A 148 4.36 26.53 -0.10
N GLN A 149 5.19 26.07 -1.04
CA GLN A 149 5.17 26.56 -2.42
C GLN A 149 3.84 26.23 -3.14
N ALA A 150 3.27 25.04 -2.89
CA ALA A 150 1.97 24.67 -3.44
C ALA A 150 0.87 25.62 -2.97
N TYR A 151 0.90 26.01 -1.71
CA TYR A 151 -0.03 26.98 -1.16
C TYR A 151 0.23 28.40 -1.71
N GLU A 152 1.45 28.91 -1.60
CA GLU A 152 1.79 30.28 -1.98
C GLU A 152 1.58 30.55 -3.48
N LYS A 153 1.98 29.59 -4.34
CA LYS A 153 1.97 29.79 -5.78
C LYS A 153 0.67 29.38 -6.47
N TYR A 154 -0.01 28.36 -5.94
CA TYR A 154 -1.16 27.75 -6.60
C TYR A 154 -2.45 27.78 -5.76
N GLY A 155 -2.40 28.27 -4.51
CA GLY A 155 -3.52 28.28 -3.60
C GLY A 155 -3.99 26.88 -3.16
N LEU A 156 -3.11 25.86 -3.25
CA LEU A 156 -3.42 24.50 -2.85
C LEU A 156 -3.14 24.30 -1.36
N ILE A 157 -4.16 24.04 -0.58
CA ILE A 157 -4.00 23.78 0.88
C ILE A 157 -3.46 22.36 1.07
N PRO A 158 -2.31 22.17 1.77
CA PRO A 158 -1.76 20.86 2.04
C PRO A 158 -2.63 20.05 3.00
N VAL A 159 -2.86 18.79 2.61
CA VAL A 159 -3.54 17.76 3.40
C VAL A 159 -2.60 16.58 3.57
N PHE A 160 -2.28 16.20 4.79
CA PHE A 160 -1.49 15.01 5.10
C PHE A 160 -2.45 13.86 5.44
N LEU A 161 -2.44 12.80 4.62
CA LEU A 161 -3.30 11.64 4.80
C LEU A 161 -2.49 10.41 5.23
N SER A 162 -2.88 9.79 6.33
CA SER A 162 -2.23 8.61 6.91
C SER A 162 -2.97 7.33 6.53
N LEU A 163 -2.31 6.39 5.82
CA LEU A 163 -2.82 5.02 5.63
C LEU A 163 -2.45 4.10 6.81
N ASN A 164 -1.33 4.36 7.44
CA ASN A 164 -0.92 3.69 8.67
C ASN A 164 -0.69 4.74 9.74
N ILE A 165 -1.71 4.98 10.55
CA ILE A 165 -1.74 6.05 11.54
C ILE A 165 -0.49 6.06 12.43
N PHE A 166 -0.03 4.90 12.92
CA PHE A 166 1.12 4.82 13.83
C PHE A 166 2.46 5.26 13.22
N HIS A 167 2.63 5.13 11.91
CA HIS A 167 3.88 5.45 11.22
C HIS A 167 3.78 6.72 10.38
N ASP A 168 2.64 6.93 9.71
CA ASP A 168 2.49 8.01 8.74
C ASP A 168 2.24 9.35 9.42
N SER A 169 1.46 9.38 10.52
CA SER A 169 1.25 10.61 11.32
C SER A 169 2.55 11.22 11.81
N LYS A 170 3.55 10.41 12.14
CA LYS A 170 4.87 10.92 12.55
C LYS A 170 5.58 11.63 11.39
N ALA A 171 5.47 11.11 10.17
CA ALA A 171 6.03 11.76 8.99
C ALA A 171 5.31 13.07 8.69
N ALA A 172 3.98 13.06 8.72
CA ALA A 172 3.14 14.24 8.53
C ALA A 172 3.47 15.34 9.54
N GLN A 173 3.53 15.02 10.84
CA GLN A 173 3.86 15.97 11.89
C GLN A 173 5.26 16.57 11.74
N LYS A 174 6.28 15.76 11.38
CA LYS A 174 7.65 16.25 11.15
C LYS A 174 7.73 17.26 10.01
N VAL A 175 6.95 17.07 8.95
CA VAL A 175 6.88 18.01 7.85
C VAL A 175 6.08 19.26 8.25
N ALA A 176 4.91 19.08 8.85
CA ALA A 176 4.02 20.15 9.27
C ALA A 176 4.68 21.14 10.24
N GLN A 177 5.54 20.65 11.15
CA GLN A 177 6.31 21.50 12.08
C GLN A 177 7.29 22.46 11.38
N GLN A 178 7.64 22.21 10.12
CA GLN A 178 8.58 23.04 9.34
C GLN A 178 7.87 23.91 8.31
N MET A 179 6.53 23.78 8.18
CA MET A 179 5.69 24.54 7.25
C MET A 179 5.28 25.90 7.81
N LYS A 180 4.97 26.81 6.89
CA LYS A 180 4.36 28.12 7.16
C LYS A 180 2.89 28.21 6.71
N ALA A 181 2.56 27.46 5.66
CA ALA A 181 1.20 27.41 5.10
C ALA A 181 0.23 26.71 6.09
N PRO A 182 -1.07 27.07 6.06
CA PRO A 182 -2.10 26.30 6.73
C PRO A 182 -2.19 24.89 6.13
N TYR A 183 -2.50 23.89 6.96
CA TYR A 183 -2.56 22.49 6.55
C TYR A 183 -3.62 21.73 7.34
N HIS A 184 -3.98 20.54 6.85
CA HIS A 184 -4.77 19.56 7.57
C HIS A 184 -3.98 18.26 7.75
N ILE A 185 -4.17 17.57 8.87
CA ILE A 185 -3.67 16.21 9.10
C ILE A 185 -4.88 15.29 9.31
N LEU A 186 -5.02 14.31 8.43
CA LEU A 186 -6.07 13.29 8.46
C LEU A 186 -5.44 11.97 8.89
N ASP A 187 -5.52 11.67 10.18
CA ASP A 187 -4.91 10.51 10.82
C ASP A 187 -5.93 9.62 11.54
N GLU A 188 -7.20 9.74 11.21
CA GLU A 188 -8.24 8.80 11.61
C GLU A 188 -8.38 7.64 10.61
N TRP A 189 -8.81 6.50 11.12
CA TRP A 189 -9.06 5.34 10.27
C TRP A 189 -10.27 5.58 9.36
N ALA A 190 -10.13 5.18 8.10
CA ALA A 190 -11.21 5.26 7.12
C ALA A 190 -11.17 4.04 6.19
N GLU A 191 -12.34 3.62 5.69
CA GLU A 191 -12.46 2.54 4.72
C GLU A 191 -11.80 2.94 3.38
N PRO A 192 -11.22 1.99 2.64
CA PRO A 192 -10.56 2.26 1.36
C PRO A 192 -11.44 3.03 0.37
N GLU A 193 -12.72 2.70 0.29
CA GLU A 193 -13.70 3.34 -0.61
C GLU A 193 -13.88 4.83 -0.26
N LEU A 194 -13.88 5.15 1.04
CA LEU A 194 -13.95 6.54 1.51
C LEU A 194 -12.67 7.30 1.16
N LEU A 195 -11.50 6.66 1.31
CA LEU A 195 -10.21 7.24 0.94
C LEU A 195 -10.12 7.51 -0.57
N ILE A 196 -10.63 6.60 -1.41
CA ILE A 196 -10.70 6.81 -2.86
C ILE A 196 -11.55 8.03 -3.16
N GLY A 197 -12.74 8.15 -2.58
CA GLY A 197 -13.62 9.31 -2.75
C GLY A 197 -13.00 10.62 -2.26
N LEU A 198 -12.33 10.59 -1.10
CA LEU A 198 -11.61 11.74 -0.54
C LEU A 198 -10.47 12.20 -1.45
N LEU A 199 -9.66 11.26 -1.98
CA LEU A 199 -8.57 11.58 -2.90
C LEU A 199 -9.11 12.22 -4.19
N GLY A 200 -10.31 11.85 -4.63
CA GLY A 200 -11.01 12.51 -5.74
C GLY A 200 -11.35 13.99 -5.50
N ARG A 201 -11.23 14.51 -4.28
CA ARG A 201 -11.38 15.94 -3.95
C ARG A 201 -10.07 16.71 -4.00
N MET A 202 -8.94 16.04 -4.30
CA MET A 202 -7.62 16.65 -4.36
C MET A 202 -7.27 17.05 -5.79
N GLU A 203 -6.48 18.10 -5.96
CA GLU A 203 -5.97 18.53 -7.27
C GLU A 203 -4.77 17.67 -7.71
N VAL A 204 -3.96 17.23 -6.74
CA VAL A 204 -2.80 16.38 -6.95
C VAL A 204 -2.44 15.62 -5.68
N VAL A 205 -1.91 14.43 -5.83
CA VAL A 205 -1.46 13.59 -4.72
C VAL A 205 0.02 13.28 -4.85
N VAL A 206 0.78 13.56 -3.80
CA VAL A 206 2.19 13.19 -3.64
C VAL A 206 2.28 12.02 -2.67
N SER A 207 2.69 10.86 -3.12
CA SER A 207 2.62 9.66 -2.29
C SER A 207 3.89 8.84 -2.26
N MET A 208 4.31 8.46 -1.04
CA MET A 208 5.28 7.39 -0.74
C MET A 208 4.58 6.04 -0.53
N ARG A 209 3.26 5.98 -0.60
CA ARG A 209 2.45 4.77 -0.37
C ARG A 209 1.90 4.25 -1.68
N LEU A 210 2.16 2.96 -1.99
CA LEU A 210 1.65 2.32 -3.20
C LEU A 210 0.12 2.47 -3.33
N HIS A 211 -0.63 2.13 -2.28
CA HIS A 211 -2.08 2.26 -2.31
C HIS A 211 -2.55 3.73 -2.39
N GLY A 212 -1.75 4.69 -1.95
CA GLY A 212 -2.02 6.11 -2.19
C GLY A 212 -2.00 6.45 -3.69
N LEU A 213 -1.05 5.89 -4.44
CA LEU A 213 -1.00 6.05 -5.90
C LEU A 213 -2.17 5.32 -6.59
N ILE A 214 -2.45 4.07 -6.17
CA ILE A 214 -3.55 3.26 -6.73
C ILE A 214 -4.90 3.97 -6.50
N PHE A 215 -5.21 4.38 -5.29
CA PHE A 215 -6.48 5.03 -4.95
C PHE A 215 -6.66 6.38 -5.66
N SER A 216 -5.59 7.17 -5.77
CA SER A 216 -5.63 8.43 -6.53
C SER A 216 -5.86 8.19 -8.01
N SER A 217 -5.23 7.16 -8.58
CA SER A 217 -5.44 6.79 -9.98
C SER A 217 -6.87 6.32 -10.25
N LEU A 218 -7.49 5.57 -9.33
CA LEU A 218 -8.90 5.18 -9.40
C LEU A 218 -9.85 6.40 -9.39
N SER A 219 -9.45 7.46 -8.71
CA SER A 219 -10.20 8.73 -8.63
C SER A 219 -9.91 9.67 -9.80
N GLY A 220 -9.00 9.31 -10.72
CA GLY A 220 -8.60 10.15 -11.85
C GLY A 220 -7.75 11.37 -11.47
N VAL A 221 -7.16 11.39 -10.28
CA VAL A 221 -6.36 12.51 -9.78
C VAL A 221 -4.89 12.36 -10.18
N PRO A 222 -4.22 13.41 -10.65
CA PRO A 222 -2.79 13.39 -10.94
C PRO A 222 -1.96 12.97 -9.74
N VAL A 223 -0.98 12.11 -9.95
CA VAL A 223 -0.14 11.55 -8.88
C VAL A 223 1.34 11.80 -9.12
N VAL A 224 2.06 12.03 -8.02
CA VAL A 224 3.52 12.08 -7.97
C VAL A 224 4.01 11.00 -7.01
N GLY A 225 4.60 9.93 -7.54
CA GLY A 225 5.20 8.88 -6.74
C GLY A 225 6.57 9.30 -6.20
N VAL A 226 6.76 9.19 -4.89
CA VAL A 226 8.07 9.40 -4.25
C VAL A 226 8.66 8.05 -3.91
N SER A 227 9.54 7.55 -4.79
CA SER A 227 10.12 6.22 -4.65
C SER A 227 11.19 6.17 -3.56
N TYR A 228 11.02 5.28 -2.61
CA TYR A 228 12.00 4.87 -1.60
C TYR A 228 12.16 3.34 -1.57
N ASP A 229 11.34 2.63 -2.34
CA ASP A 229 11.22 1.18 -2.41
C ASP A 229 10.85 0.82 -3.86
N PRO A 230 11.39 -0.25 -4.47
CA PRO A 230 11.14 -0.62 -5.86
C PRO A 230 9.66 -0.77 -6.26
N LYS A 231 8.79 -1.04 -5.29
CA LYS A 231 7.34 -1.19 -5.54
C LYS A 231 6.60 0.14 -5.79
N ILE A 232 7.22 1.28 -5.50
CA ILE A 232 6.68 2.63 -5.75
C ILE A 232 7.10 3.08 -7.16
#